data_d6db8964d6866510577e04c41415f055
#
_entry.id   d6db8964d6866510577e04c41415f055
#
_cell.length_a   1.000
_cell.length_b   1.000
_cell.length_c   1.000
_cell.angle_alpha   90.00
_cell.angle_beta   90.00
_cell.angle_gamma   90.00
#
_symmetry.space_group_name_H-M   'P 1'
#
loop_
_entity.id
_entity.type
_entity.pdbx_description
1 polymer ?
#
loop_
_entity_poly.entity_id
_entity_poly.type
_entity_poly.pdbx_seq_one_letter_code
_entity_poly.pdbx_strand_id
1 'polypeptide(L)'
;MNKKALWTTGYAFLNIAYFAAFCTVHACAAVFLMSRGFTNTQVGMLLAIANITSALFQPFIADVIDKKGWLTNRRFILISCTVILIGSLMLRFITDSKPVIFIVYAIIYMIQFAYQPVMTALCFEYRKKGCDIVYGLARGLGSAGFAVTSAFIGRAVEAKGADLLPAVTVIIMAVSAVAVFFYRPSGKEKAAEAAEVTEGTEKSHGKVTDFFREYPAFLLFVIASICFFFAHNMINDFMIQIIRALGGGETELGYSNFLQAILELPVMALIGFVLRKVSPAKLLVFSGAAFFVKILILIFAQNMVWMFVSQSFQLFAYAVFIPAGAYYVSHTMAENDQVKGQAYVTSAITIGGVFSNLLSGIILDNLGMRPMLITGTAVCFVGVLISFAALRSPDRKGDQPYEYRS
;
A
#
# COMPACT_ATOMS: atom_id res chain seq x y z
N MET A 1 28.10 -5.72 19.84
CA MET A 1 27.22 -5.33 18.71
C MET A 1 26.99 -3.84 18.78
N ASN A 2 27.18 -3.08 17.69
CA ASN A 2 26.97 -1.62 17.68
C ASN A 2 25.51 -1.31 18.01
N LYS A 3 25.23 -0.37 18.91
CA LYS A 3 23.84 0.01 19.31
C LYS A 3 22.97 0.35 18.11
N LYS A 4 23.53 1.04 17.11
CA LYS A 4 22.86 1.35 15.83
C LYS A 4 22.38 0.08 15.12
N ALA A 5 23.23 -0.93 15.03
CA ALA A 5 22.88 -2.20 14.40
C ALA A 5 21.77 -2.92 15.19
N LEU A 6 21.86 -2.95 16.52
CA LEU A 6 20.83 -3.56 17.38
C LEU A 6 19.47 -2.87 17.23
N TRP A 7 19.43 -1.55 17.25
CA TRP A 7 18.19 -0.78 17.10
C TRP A 7 17.58 -0.94 15.70
N THR A 8 18.43 -0.89 14.67
CA THR A 8 17.98 -1.10 13.27
C THR A 8 17.45 -2.52 13.08
N THR A 9 18.14 -3.55 13.59
CA THR A 9 17.68 -4.95 13.49
C THR A 9 16.35 -5.17 14.21
N GLY A 10 16.18 -4.62 15.42
CA GLY A 10 14.92 -4.72 16.13
C GLY A 10 13.75 -4.04 15.38
N TYR A 11 13.97 -2.85 14.83
CA TYR A 11 12.96 -2.16 14.05
C TYR A 11 12.70 -2.88 12.70
N ALA A 12 13.72 -3.45 12.07
CA ALA A 12 13.57 -4.26 10.86
C ALA A 12 12.72 -5.51 11.13
N PHE A 13 12.93 -6.17 12.27
CA PHE A 13 12.10 -7.31 12.67
C PHE A 13 10.61 -6.94 12.79
N LEU A 14 10.30 -5.79 13.38
CA LEU A 14 8.91 -5.30 13.45
C LEU A 14 8.32 -5.05 12.05
N ASN A 15 9.10 -4.50 11.12
CA ASN A 15 8.67 -4.33 9.73
C ASN A 15 8.44 -5.68 9.03
N ILE A 16 9.34 -6.65 9.19
CA ILE A 16 9.19 -7.99 8.62
C ILE A 16 7.90 -8.63 9.14
N ALA A 17 7.64 -8.59 10.46
CA ALA A 17 6.45 -9.16 11.06
C ALA A 17 5.17 -8.46 10.57
N TYR A 18 5.18 -7.11 10.48
CA TYR A 18 4.06 -6.36 9.92
C TYR A 18 3.73 -6.77 8.49
N PHE A 19 4.74 -6.79 7.60
CA PHE A 19 4.52 -7.11 6.20
C PHE A 19 4.21 -8.59 5.95
N ALA A 20 4.71 -9.49 6.78
CA ALA A 20 4.30 -10.89 6.78
C ALA A 20 2.80 -11.04 7.13
N ALA A 21 2.31 -10.33 8.16
CA ALA A 21 0.90 -10.31 8.48
C ALA A 21 0.07 -9.58 7.42
N PHE A 22 0.61 -8.52 6.80
CA PHE A 22 -0.03 -7.86 5.67
C PHE A 22 -0.25 -8.83 4.50
N CYS A 23 0.69 -9.71 4.23
CA CYS A 23 0.55 -10.76 3.23
C CYS A 23 -0.62 -11.70 3.55
N THR A 24 -0.71 -12.21 4.79
CA THR A 24 -1.75 -13.18 5.18
C THR A 24 -3.15 -12.56 5.27
N VAL A 25 -3.26 -11.27 5.58
CA VAL A 25 -4.55 -10.58 5.71
C VAL A 25 -4.95 -9.90 4.39
N HIS A 26 -4.09 -9.06 3.80
CA HIS A 26 -4.48 -8.27 2.63
C HIS A 26 -4.29 -9.02 1.31
N ALA A 27 -3.11 -9.56 1.04
CA ALA A 27 -2.84 -10.22 -0.23
C ALA A 27 -3.62 -11.54 -0.41
N CYS A 28 -4.03 -12.18 0.69
CA CYS A 28 -4.82 -13.41 0.68
C CYS A 28 -6.29 -13.20 1.07
N ALA A 29 -6.78 -11.93 1.09
CA ALA A 29 -8.14 -11.60 1.53
C ALA A 29 -9.21 -12.37 0.73
N ALA A 30 -9.15 -12.30 -0.59
CA ALA A 30 -10.10 -12.99 -1.46
C ALA A 30 -10.05 -14.52 -1.26
N VAL A 31 -8.85 -15.09 -1.10
CA VAL A 31 -8.68 -16.54 -0.85
C VAL A 31 -9.42 -16.96 0.42
N PHE A 32 -9.20 -16.24 1.52
CA PHE A 32 -9.84 -16.57 2.80
C PHE A 32 -11.36 -16.35 2.75
N LEU A 33 -11.82 -15.20 2.27
CA LEU A 33 -13.25 -14.88 2.27
C LEU A 33 -14.04 -15.82 1.34
N MET A 34 -13.51 -16.14 0.18
CA MET A 34 -14.14 -17.09 -0.74
C MET A 34 -14.19 -18.52 -0.15
N SER A 35 -13.17 -18.95 0.60
CA SER A 35 -13.19 -20.24 1.30
C SER A 35 -14.29 -20.31 2.37
N ARG A 36 -14.76 -19.14 2.88
CA ARG A 36 -15.90 -19.00 3.79
C ARG A 36 -17.24 -18.81 3.05
N GLY A 37 -17.27 -19.02 1.74
CA GLY A 37 -18.46 -18.95 0.92
C GLY A 37 -18.94 -17.53 0.60
N PHE A 38 -18.07 -16.52 0.71
CA PHE A 38 -18.37 -15.18 0.22
C PHE A 38 -18.34 -15.14 -1.31
N THR A 39 -19.28 -14.40 -1.92
CA THR A 39 -19.24 -14.12 -3.36
C THR A 39 -18.20 -13.04 -3.65
N ASN A 40 -17.80 -12.86 -4.92
CA ASN A 40 -16.88 -11.79 -5.30
C ASN A 40 -17.44 -10.41 -4.97
N THR A 41 -18.76 -10.19 -5.13
CA THR A 41 -19.45 -8.95 -4.73
C THR A 41 -19.30 -8.69 -3.22
N GLN A 42 -19.48 -9.71 -2.39
CA GLN A 42 -19.33 -9.58 -0.94
C GLN A 42 -17.87 -9.32 -0.53
N VAL A 43 -16.90 -9.95 -1.19
CA VAL A 43 -15.47 -9.68 -1.00
C VAL A 43 -15.17 -8.22 -1.38
N GLY A 44 -15.58 -7.78 -2.57
CA GLY A 44 -15.37 -6.42 -3.03
C GLY A 44 -16.00 -5.37 -2.12
N MET A 45 -17.22 -5.62 -1.63
CA MET A 45 -17.91 -4.75 -0.67
C MET A 45 -17.14 -4.65 0.66
N LEU A 46 -16.66 -5.77 1.20
CA LEU A 46 -15.86 -5.79 2.42
C LEU A 46 -14.58 -4.97 2.25
N LEU A 47 -13.82 -5.21 1.18
CA LEU A 47 -12.57 -4.51 0.91
C LEU A 47 -12.80 -3.00 0.69
N ALA A 48 -13.88 -2.62 -0.01
CA ALA A 48 -14.23 -1.22 -0.20
C ALA A 48 -14.57 -0.52 1.12
N ILE A 49 -15.43 -1.13 1.96
CA ILE A 49 -15.78 -0.59 3.27
C ILE A 49 -14.54 -0.50 4.17
N ALA A 50 -13.71 -1.54 4.19
CA ALA A 50 -12.49 -1.56 4.98
C ALA A 50 -11.49 -0.49 4.53
N ASN A 51 -11.34 -0.23 3.23
CA ASN A 51 -10.50 0.84 2.70
C ASN A 51 -11.01 2.22 3.09
N ILE A 52 -12.32 2.48 2.97
CA ILE A 52 -12.93 3.77 3.37
C ILE A 52 -12.74 3.99 4.88
N THR A 53 -13.10 2.99 5.68
CA THR A 53 -12.99 3.10 7.14
C THR A 53 -11.53 3.26 7.57
N SER A 54 -10.58 2.60 6.92
CA SER A 54 -9.15 2.78 7.16
C SER A 54 -8.68 4.19 6.88
N ALA A 55 -9.10 4.77 5.74
CA ALA A 55 -8.73 6.12 5.35
C ALA A 55 -9.24 7.18 6.33
N LEU A 56 -10.42 6.96 6.92
CA LEU A 56 -10.99 7.85 7.95
C LEU A 56 -10.36 7.61 9.33
N PHE A 57 -10.03 6.37 9.64
CA PHE A 57 -9.51 5.98 10.95
C PHE A 57 -8.05 6.42 11.17
N GLN A 58 -7.21 6.42 10.13
CA GLN A 58 -5.80 6.78 10.24
C GLN A 58 -5.58 8.21 10.78
N PRO A 59 -6.17 9.29 10.22
CA PRO A 59 -5.99 10.64 10.75
C PRO A 59 -6.60 10.80 12.15
N PHE A 60 -7.72 10.12 12.43
CA PHE A 60 -8.30 10.12 13.79
C PHE A 60 -7.33 9.55 14.81
N ILE A 61 -6.69 8.41 14.54
CA ILE A 61 -5.70 7.81 15.44
C ILE A 61 -4.46 8.67 15.58
N ALA A 62 -3.98 9.29 14.50
CA ALA A 62 -2.85 10.21 14.56
C ALA A 62 -3.15 11.38 15.50
N ASP A 63 -4.31 12.03 15.38
CA ASP A 63 -4.75 13.12 16.24
C ASP A 63 -4.83 12.70 17.73
N VAL A 64 -5.35 11.49 18.02
CA VAL A 64 -5.42 10.97 19.39
C VAL A 64 -4.03 10.72 19.98
N ILE A 65 -3.07 10.21 19.17
CA ILE A 65 -1.70 9.99 19.63
C ILE A 65 -0.97 11.31 19.85
N ASP A 66 -1.14 12.29 18.95
CA ASP A 66 -0.46 13.59 19.00
C ASP A 66 -0.90 14.45 20.19
N LYS A 67 -2.11 14.28 20.69
CA LYS A 67 -2.61 14.92 21.94
C LYS A 67 -1.88 14.48 23.20
N LYS A 68 -0.82 13.64 23.08
CA LYS A 68 0.05 13.18 24.18
C LYS A 68 -0.70 12.58 25.38
N GLY A 69 -1.84 11.96 25.13
CA GLY A 69 -2.63 11.25 26.12
C GLY A 69 -2.01 9.91 26.54
N TRP A 70 -2.85 9.01 27.07
CA TRP A 70 -2.44 7.65 27.42
C TRP A 70 -2.02 6.81 26.20
N LEU A 71 -2.54 7.13 25.00
CA LEU A 71 -2.25 6.42 23.74
C LEU A 71 -0.96 6.97 23.13
N THR A 72 0.10 6.15 23.16
CA THR A 72 1.38 6.43 22.49
C THR A 72 1.53 5.56 21.24
N ASN A 73 2.43 5.92 20.32
CA ASN A 73 2.73 5.10 19.13
C ASN A 73 2.93 3.62 19.49
N ARG A 74 3.76 3.35 20.50
CA ARG A 74 4.05 1.99 20.94
C ARG A 74 2.82 1.27 21.55
N ARG A 75 2.00 1.98 22.35
CA ARG A 75 0.77 1.39 22.91
C ARG A 75 -0.24 1.07 21.82
N PHE A 76 -0.40 1.97 20.86
CA PHE A 76 -1.29 1.71 19.71
C PHE A 76 -0.85 0.47 18.91
N ILE A 77 0.45 0.30 18.65
CA ILE A 77 1.00 -0.88 17.98
C ILE A 77 0.70 -2.16 18.78
N LEU A 78 0.88 -2.15 20.10
CA LEU A 78 0.55 -3.30 20.95
C LEU A 78 -0.95 -3.64 20.91
N ILE A 79 -1.81 -2.63 20.99
CA ILE A 79 -3.27 -2.78 20.86
C ILE A 79 -3.60 -3.36 19.48
N SER A 80 -3.01 -2.84 18.42
CA SER A 80 -3.21 -3.33 17.06
C SER A 80 -2.82 -4.80 16.92
N CYS A 81 -1.65 -5.20 17.41
CA CYS A 81 -1.23 -6.60 17.43
C CYS A 81 -2.24 -7.48 18.18
N THR A 82 -2.72 -7.01 19.36
CA THR A 82 -3.68 -7.75 20.18
C THR A 82 -5.03 -7.88 19.48
N VAL A 83 -5.56 -6.80 18.90
CA VAL A 83 -6.84 -6.82 18.17
C VAL A 83 -6.78 -7.74 16.96
N ILE A 84 -5.71 -7.63 16.16
CA ILE A 84 -5.52 -8.50 14.99
C ILE A 84 -5.37 -9.97 15.42
N LEU A 85 -4.65 -10.24 16.51
CA LEU A 85 -4.49 -11.58 17.05
C LEU A 85 -5.83 -12.18 17.49
N ILE A 86 -6.59 -11.46 18.32
CA ILE A 86 -7.91 -11.91 18.81
C ILE A 86 -8.87 -12.09 17.65
N GLY A 87 -8.94 -11.11 16.73
CA GLY A 87 -9.79 -11.21 15.54
C GLY A 87 -9.41 -12.41 14.65
N SER A 88 -8.12 -12.68 14.47
CA SER A 88 -7.66 -13.85 13.70
C SER A 88 -7.99 -15.16 14.40
N LEU A 89 -7.91 -15.22 15.74
CA LEU A 89 -8.42 -16.36 16.51
C LEU A 89 -9.93 -16.56 16.31
N MET A 90 -10.72 -15.50 16.36
CA MET A 90 -12.14 -15.55 16.08
C MET A 90 -12.41 -16.10 14.68
N LEU A 91 -11.72 -15.61 13.65
CA LEU A 91 -11.84 -16.08 12.27
C LEU A 91 -11.44 -17.54 12.10
N ARG A 92 -10.54 -18.06 12.94
CA ARG A 92 -10.13 -19.47 12.92
C ARG A 92 -11.24 -20.42 13.42
N PHE A 93 -12.01 -19.99 14.44
CA PHE A 93 -13.01 -20.81 15.10
C PHE A 93 -14.45 -20.53 14.67
N ILE A 94 -14.76 -19.30 14.24
CA ILE A 94 -16.08 -18.93 13.72
C ILE A 94 -16.11 -19.22 12.22
N THR A 95 -16.81 -20.28 11.84
CA THR A 95 -16.85 -20.76 10.45
C THR A 95 -18.16 -20.45 9.74
N ASP A 96 -19.27 -20.30 10.46
CA ASP A 96 -20.61 -20.40 9.89
C ASP A 96 -21.36 -19.05 9.82
N SER A 97 -20.87 -18.01 10.48
CA SER A 97 -21.52 -16.70 10.51
C SER A 97 -20.84 -15.68 9.59
N LYS A 98 -21.29 -15.60 8.34
CA LYS A 98 -20.78 -14.58 7.38
C LYS A 98 -20.80 -13.15 7.92
N PRO A 99 -21.89 -12.65 8.59
CA PRO A 99 -21.87 -11.30 9.14
C PRO A 99 -20.76 -11.08 10.18
N VAL A 100 -20.51 -12.04 11.05
CA VAL A 100 -19.44 -11.96 12.05
C VAL A 100 -18.07 -11.95 11.37
N ILE A 101 -17.85 -12.87 10.41
CA ILE A 101 -16.61 -12.91 9.62
C ILE A 101 -16.38 -11.56 8.92
N PHE A 102 -17.41 -11.01 8.30
CA PHE A 102 -17.35 -9.72 7.61
C PHE A 102 -16.88 -8.60 8.54
N ILE A 103 -17.52 -8.44 9.70
CA ILE A 103 -17.21 -7.38 10.67
C ILE A 103 -15.80 -7.58 11.23
N VAL A 104 -15.47 -8.78 11.68
CA VAL A 104 -14.15 -9.07 12.27
C VAL A 104 -13.03 -8.85 11.24
N TYR A 105 -13.22 -9.31 10.01
CA TYR A 105 -12.23 -9.13 8.96
C TYR A 105 -12.04 -7.65 8.58
N ALA A 106 -13.13 -6.88 8.47
CA ALA A 106 -13.07 -5.46 8.20
C ALA A 106 -12.33 -4.69 9.31
N ILE A 107 -12.53 -5.07 10.58
CA ILE A 107 -11.80 -4.47 11.72
C ILE A 107 -10.32 -4.81 11.64
N ILE A 108 -9.95 -6.07 11.40
CA ILE A 108 -8.54 -6.48 11.25
C ILE A 108 -7.88 -5.68 10.13
N TYR A 109 -8.53 -5.60 8.97
CA TYR A 109 -8.05 -4.92 7.79
C TYR A 109 -7.83 -3.41 8.07
N MET A 110 -8.82 -2.74 8.66
CA MET A 110 -8.76 -1.34 9.05
C MET A 110 -7.60 -1.05 10.04
N ILE A 111 -7.49 -1.84 11.10
CA ILE A 111 -6.46 -1.66 12.12
C ILE A 111 -5.07 -1.87 11.53
N GLN A 112 -4.89 -2.85 10.65
CA GLN A 112 -3.60 -3.14 10.04
C GLN A 112 -3.13 -2.00 9.12
N PHE A 113 -4.03 -1.36 8.39
CA PHE A 113 -3.68 -0.16 7.62
C PHE A 113 -3.27 1.02 8.50
N ALA A 114 -3.95 1.22 9.63
CA ALA A 114 -3.59 2.27 10.58
C ALA A 114 -2.27 1.99 11.33
N TYR A 115 -1.90 0.73 11.48
CA TYR A 115 -0.67 0.31 12.15
C TYR A 115 0.59 0.81 11.43
N GLN A 116 0.64 0.78 10.10
CA GLN A 116 1.84 1.11 9.32
C GLN A 116 2.35 2.55 9.53
N PRO A 117 1.53 3.61 9.39
CA PRO A 117 2.00 4.97 9.63
C PRO A 117 2.42 5.20 11.08
N VAL A 118 1.75 4.58 12.05
CA VAL A 118 2.12 4.67 13.47
C VAL A 118 3.45 3.97 13.75
N MET A 119 3.72 2.84 13.09
CA MET A 119 5.03 2.17 13.17
C MET A 119 6.15 3.05 12.58
N THR A 120 5.88 3.77 11.50
CA THR A 120 6.80 4.76 10.93
C THR A 120 7.05 5.90 11.92
N ALA A 121 5.98 6.46 12.51
CA ALA A 121 6.09 7.51 13.53
C ALA A 121 6.90 7.06 14.75
N LEU A 122 6.75 5.81 15.20
CA LEU A 122 7.55 5.23 16.29
C LEU A 122 9.06 5.23 15.97
N CYS A 123 9.45 4.93 14.72
CA CYS A 123 10.85 4.99 14.32
C CYS A 123 11.41 6.41 14.46
N PHE A 124 10.69 7.40 13.96
CA PHE A 124 11.13 8.80 14.04
C PHE A 124 11.10 9.35 15.47
N GLU A 125 10.13 8.91 16.32
CA GLU A 125 10.14 9.19 17.75
C GLU A 125 11.44 8.69 18.41
N TYR A 126 11.86 7.45 18.14
CA TYR A 126 13.11 6.92 18.68
C TYR A 126 14.34 7.62 18.10
N ARG A 127 14.33 8.01 16.83
CA ARG A 127 15.42 8.81 16.26
C ARG A 127 15.57 10.17 16.95
N LYS A 128 14.47 10.86 17.24
CA LYS A 128 14.48 12.11 18.05
C LYS A 128 15.06 11.90 19.46
N LYS A 129 14.88 10.69 20.03
CA LYS A 129 15.49 10.29 21.32
C LYS A 129 16.94 9.81 21.19
N GLY A 130 17.63 10.10 20.09
CA GLY A 130 19.04 9.76 19.86
C GLY A 130 19.32 8.33 19.46
N CYS A 131 18.30 7.56 19.04
CA CYS A 131 18.49 6.20 18.52
C CYS A 131 18.70 6.24 17.00
N ASP A 132 19.92 6.02 16.52
CA ASP A 132 20.27 6.02 15.09
C ASP A 132 19.76 4.74 14.41
N ILE A 133 18.48 4.77 13.96
CA ILE A 133 17.82 3.68 13.25
C ILE A 133 17.88 3.98 11.75
N VAL A 134 18.36 3.03 10.94
CA VAL A 134 18.39 3.13 9.47
C VAL A 134 17.01 2.73 8.93
N TYR A 135 16.09 3.71 8.84
CA TYR A 135 14.69 3.50 8.44
C TYR A 135 14.56 2.80 7.09
N GLY A 136 15.27 3.30 6.06
CA GLY A 136 15.16 2.76 4.69
C GLY A 136 15.52 1.27 4.60
N LEU A 137 16.62 0.87 5.29
CA LEU A 137 17.01 -0.55 5.34
C LEU A 137 15.96 -1.41 6.04
N ALA A 138 15.48 -0.96 7.19
CA ALA A 138 14.49 -1.70 7.96
C ALA A 138 13.15 -1.82 7.20
N ARG A 139 12.72 -0.76 6.51
CA ARG A 139 11.52 -0.75 5.67
C ARG A 139 11.67 -1.67 4.45
N GLY A 140 12.84 -1.66 3.81
CA GLY A 140 13.16 -2.57 2.70
C GLY A 140 13.15 -4.04 3.12
N LEU A 141 13.69 -4.37 4.30
CA LEU A 141 13.61 -5.72 4.85
C LEU A 141 12.16 -6.16 5.13
N GLY A 142 11.26 -5.23 5.46
CA GLY A 142 9.83 -5.50 5.53
C GLY A 142 9.26 -5.98 4.20
N SER A 143 9.58 -5.31 3.10
CA SER A 143 9.14 -5.74 1.75
C SER A 143 9.72 -7.10 1.36
N ALA A 144 10.98 -7.38 1.72
CA ALA A 144 11.56 -8.70 1.55
C ALA A 144 10.81 -9.76 2.39
N GLY A 145 10.40 -9.41 3.62
CA GLY A 145 9.56 -10.26 4.48
C GLY A 145 8.20 -10.57 3.83
N PHE A 146 7.55 -9.57 3.23
CA PHE A 146 6.32 -9.79 2.44
C PHE A 146 6.56 -10.77 1.29
N ALA A 147 7.61 -10.55 0.50
CA ALA A 147 7.94 -11.39 -0.64
C ALA A 147 8.15 -12.86 -0.22
N VAL A 148 9.00 -13.09 0.77
CA VAL A 148 9.28 -14.43 1.28
C VAL A 148 8.01 -15.08 1.83
N THR A 149 7.22 -14.35 2.65
CA THR A 149 5.96 -14.87 3.20
C THR A 149 5.00 -15.25 2.07
N SER A 150 4.86 -14.43 1.03
CA SER A 150 3.99 -14.71 -0.12
C SER A 150 4.35 -16.00 -0.82
N ALA A 151 5.64 -16.24 -1.08
CA ALA A 151 6.10 -17.44 -1.77
C ALA A 151 5.81 -18.72 -0.99
N PHE A 152 5.91 -18.68 0.35
CA PHE A 152 5.66 -19.84 1.19
C PHE A 152 4.18 -20.02 1.54
N ILE A 153 3.45 -18.93 1.83
CA ILE A 153 2.07 -19.00 2.29
C ILE A 153 1.14 -19.54 1.18
N GLY A 154 1.38 -19.19 -0.09
CA GLY A 154 0.59 -19.71 -1.21
C GLY A 154 0.62 -21.24 -1.26
N ARG A 155 1.82 -21.83 -1.27
CA ARG A 155 2.00 -23.30 -1.23
C ARG A 155 1.36 -23.93 0.01
N ALA A 156 1.54 -23.28 1.16
CA ALA A 156 1.01 -23.81 2.41
C ALA A 156 -0.53 -23.79 2.46
N VAL A 157 -1.14 -22.74 1.92
CA VAL A 157 -2.60 -22.62 1.80
C VAL A 157 -3.16 -23.64 0.82
N GLU A 158 -2.52 -23.83 -0.33
CA GLU A 158 -2.93 -24.84 -1.31
C GLU A 158 -2.90 -26.26 -0.72
N ALA A 159 -1.89 -26.55 0.10
CA ALA A 159 -1.74 -27.89 0.72
C ALA A 159 -2.63 -28.10 1.96
N LYS A 160 -2.92 -27.04 2.76
CA LYS A 160 -3.57 -27.17 4.08
C LYS A 160 -4.90 -26.41 4.18
N GLY A 161 -5.28 -25.68 3.14
CA GLY A 161 -6.48 -24.87 3.12
C GLY A 161 -6.31 -23.46 3.68
N ALA A 162 -7.28 -22.60 3.38
CA ALA A 162 -7.27 -21.18 3.73
C ALA A 162 -7.32 -20.89 5.24
N ASP A 163 -7.75 -21.86 6.05
CA ASP A 163 -7.77 -21.78 7.52
C ASP A 163 -6.38 -21.62 8.14
N LEU A 164 -5.35 -21.88 7.36
CA LEU A 164 -3.97 -21.61 7.74
C LEU A 164 -3.69 -20.11 7.88
N LEU A 165 -4.35 -19.26 7.08
CA LEU A 165 -4.10 -17.81 7.06
C LEU A 165 -4.32 -17.16 8.43
N PRO A 166 -5.49 -17.26 9.07
CA PRO A 166 -5.69 -16.70 10.40
C PRO A 166 -4.76 -17.34 11.45
N ALA A 167 -4.45 -18.64 11.35
CA ALA A 167 -3.54 -19.29 12.29
C ALA A 167 -2.12 -18.74 12.21
N VAL A 168 -1.59 -18.52 10.99
CA VAL A 168 -0.27 -17.90 10.78
C VAL A 168 -0.29 -16.44 11.24
N THR A 169 -1.37 -15.69 10.96
CA THR A 169 -1.52 -14.31 11.43
C THR A 169 -1.47 -14.21 12.96
N VAL A 170 -2.11 -15.15 13.67
CA VAL A 170 -2.04 -15.22 15.15
C VAL A 170 -0.60 -15.36 15.62
N ILE A 171 0.17 -16.27 15.04
CA ILE A 171 1.57 -16.50 15.41
C ILE A 171 2.41 -15.26 15.15
N ILE A 172 2.27 -14.66 13.97
CA ILE A 172 3.01 -13.44 13.61
C ILE A 172 2.66 -12.30 14.56
N MET A 173 1.38 -12.07 14.86
CA MET A 173 0.96 -11.00 15.75
C MET A 173 1.36 -11.23 17.19
N ALA A 174 1.36 -12.47 17.69
CA ALA A 174 1.87 -12.79 19.02
C ALA A 174 3.37 -12.48 19.13
N VAL A 175 4.15 -12.94 18.16
CA VAL A 175 5.60 -12.66 18.10
C VAL A 175 5.86 -11.16 17.95
N SER A 176 5.06 -10.46 17.12
CA SER A 176 5.16 -9.01 16.96
C SER A 176 4.85 -8.27 18.26
N ALA A 177 3.79 -8.64 18.99
CA ALA A 177 3.44 -8.05 20.28
C ALA A 177 4.56 -8.21 21.30
N VAL A 178 5.14 -9.41 21.42
CA VAL A 178 6.29 -9.69 22.28
C VAL A 178 7.49 -8.83 21.87
N ALA A 179 7.79 -8.76 20.57
CA ALA A 179 8.88 -7.95 20.06
C ALA A 179 8.69 -6.45 20.38
N VAL A 180 7.50 -5.89 20.15
CA VAL A 180 7.18 -4.48 20.48
C VAL A 180 7.26 -4.24 22.00
N PHE A 181 6.84 -5.23 22.80
CA PHE A 181 6.91 -5.11 24.26
C PHE A 181 8.34 -4.98 24.77
N PHE A 182 9.28 -5.73 24.20
CA PHE A 182 10.71 -5.67 24.57
C PHE A 182 11.49 -4.60 23.82
N TYR A 183 11.06 -4.18 22.62
CA TYR A 183 11.74 -3.17 21.83
C TYR A 183 11.57 -1.78 22.43
N ARG A 184 12.55 -1.39 23.25
CA ARG A 184 12.63 -0.08 23.93
C ARG A 184 14.02 0.51 23.73
N PRO A 185 14.37 0.94 22.52
CA PRO A 185 15.66 1.58 22.30
C PRO A 185 15.76 2.85 23.14
N SER A 186 16.90 3.02 23.81
CA SER A 186 17.22 4.19 24.61
C SER A 186 18.53 4.78 24.15
N GLY A 187 18.46 5.95 23.51
CA GLY A 187 19.61 6.77 23.16
C GLY A 187 20.00 7.70 24.32
N LYS A 188 21.26 8.17 24.35
CA LYS A 188 21.56 9.40 25.08
C LYS A 188 20.91 10.52 24.28
N GLU A 189 20.06 11.32 24.90
CA GLU A 189 19.61 12.59 24.32
C GLU A 189 20.86 13.37 23.92
N LYS A 190 21.17 13.36 22.61
CA LYS A 190 21.89 14.51 22.07
C LYS A 190 20.87 15.63 22.22
N ALA A 191 21.25 16.68 22.98
CA ALA A 191 20.56 17.95 22.88
C ALA A 191 20.35 18.17 21.38
N ALA A 192 19.12 17.96 20.94
CA ALA A 192 18.75 18.21 19.58
C ALA A 192 19.04 19.69 19.40
N GLU A 193 20.04 20.04 18.59
CA GLU A 193 19.88 21.18 17.73
C GLU A 193 18.52 20.97 17.10
N ALA A 194 17.56 21.67 17.64
CA ALA A 194 16.25 21.80 17.09
C ALA A 194 16.46 22.27 15.65
N ALA A 195 16.42 21.35 14.69
CA ALA A 195 15.79 21.69 13.47
C ALA A 195 14.39 22.08 13.92
N GLU A 196 14.22 23.37 14.18
CA GLU A 196 12.94 24.04 14.15
C GLU A 196 12.30 23.60 12.86
N VAL A 197 11.45 22.57 12.94
CA VAL A 197 10.29 22.53 12.10
C VAL A 197 9.56 23.79 12.54
N THR A 198 9.86 24.86 11.85
CA THR A 198 9.09 26.07 11.86
C THR A 198 7.66 25.56 11.65
N GLU A 199 6.86 25.60 12.71
CA GLU A 199 5.43 25.71 12.59
C GLU A 199 5.19 26.98 11.79
N GLY A 200 5.32 26.86 10.48
CA GLY A 200 4.84 27.83 9.55
C GLY A 200 3.32 27.81 9.65
N THR A 201 2.81 28.55 10.59
CA THR A 201 1.46 29.10 10.60
C THR A 201 1.33 30.05 9.40
N GLU A 202 1.41 29.50 8.19
CA GLU A 202 1.07 30.23 6.98
C GLU A 202 -0.13 29.54 6.33
N LYS A 203 -1.07 30.40 5.98
CA LYS A 203 -2.39 30.19 5.42
C LYS A 203 -2.47 28.95 4.53
N SER A 204 -2.84 27.83 5.12
CA SER A 204 -3.40 26.69 4.38
C SER A 204 -4.56 27.21 3.54
N HIS A 205 -4.58 26.94 2.25
CA HIS A 205 -5.72 27.18 1.38
C HIS A 205 -6.98 26.63 2.05
N GLY A 206 -7.90 27.53 2.45
CA GLY A 206 -9.02 27.16 3.33
C GLY A 206 -10.04 26.25 2.69
N LYS A 207 -10.09 26.16 1.34
CA LYS A 207 -11.04 25.32 0.61
C LYS A 207 -10.32 24.45 -0.42
N VAL A 208 -10.79 23.21 -0.58
CA VAL A 208 -10.31 22.23 -1.58
C VAL A 208 -10.35 22.81 -3.00
N THR A 209 -11.41 23.60 -3.30
CA THR A 209 -11.61 24.25 -4.60
C THR A 209 -10.50 25.25 -4.94
N ASP A 210 -9.99 25.98 -3.96
CA ASP A 210 -8.96 26.99 -4.17
C ASP A 210 -7.61 26.35 -4.47
N PHE A 211 -7.29 25.25 -3.81
CA PHE A 211 -6.11 24.44 -4.08
C PHE A 211 -6.09 23.91 -5.52
N PHE A 212 -7.17 23.29 -5.98
CA PHE A 212 -7.21 22.75 -7.35
C PHE A 212 -7.34 23.82 -8.43
N ARG A 213 -7.78 25.04 -8.07
CA ARG A 213 -7.76 26.20 -8.99
C ARG A 213 -6.33 26.69 -9.21
N GLU A 214 -5.48 26.60 -8.20
CA GLU A 214 -4.07 26.97 -8.30
C GLU A 214 -3.25 25.90 -9.03
N TYR A 215 -3.60 24.60 -8.84
CA TYR A 215 -2.91 23.47 -9.46
C TYR A 215 -3.82 22.67 -10.41
N PRO A 216 -4.27 23.22 -11.54
CA PRO A 216 -5.26 22.54 -12.41
C PRO A 216 -4.70 21.29 -13.10
N ALA A 217 -3.42 21.28 -13.49
CA ALA A 217 -2.77 20.09 -14.04
C ALA A 217 -2.68 18.96 -13.01
N PHE A 218 -2.48 19.31 -11.74
CA PHE A 218 -2.45 18.34 -10.65
C PHE A 218 -3.83 17.71 -10.40
N LEU A 219 -4.92 18.46 -10.54
CA LEU A 219 -6.27 17.88 -10.46
C LEU A 219 -6.46 16.76 -11.49
N LEU A 220 -6.07 17.02 -12.74
CA LEU A 220 -6.15 16.01 -13.81
C LEU A 220 -5.23 14.81 -13.51
N PHE A 221 -4.04 15.06 -12.97
CA PHE A 221 -3.15 13.98 -12.53
C PHE A 221 -3.76 13.13 -11.40
N VAL A 222 -4.45 13.74 -10.43
CA VAL A 222 -5.18 13.01 -9.37
C VAL A 222 -6.29 12.13 -9.98
N ILE A 223 -7.06 12.66 -10.93
CA ILE A 223 -8.10 11.88 -11.65
C ILE A 223 -7.47 10.72 -12.43
N ALA A 224 -6.38 10.95 -13.16
CA ALA A 224 -5.66 9.90 -13.85
C ALA A 224 -5.15 8.82 -12.88
N SER A 225 -4.65 9.24 -11.72
CA SER A 225 -4.19 8.33 -10.66
C SER A 225 -5.32 7.44 -10.13
N ILE A 226 -6.53 7.98 -9.94
CA ILE A 226 -7.72 7.17 -9.58
C ILE A 226 -7.95 6.08 -10.63
N CYS A 227 -7.85 6.40 -11.92
CA CYS A 227 -8.04 5.44 -13.00
C CYS A 227 -6.94 4.35 -13.01
N PHE A 228 -5.68 4.72 -12.77
CA PHE A 228 -4.58 3.76 -12.69
C PHE A 228 -4.73 2.81 -11.51
N PHE A 229 -5.05 3.35 -10.34
CA PHE A 229 -5.25 2.53 -9.15
C PHE A 229 -6.56 1.76 -9.14
N PHE A 230 -7.57 2.20 -9.88
CA PHE A 230 -8.73 1.38 -10.19
C PHE A 230 -8.30 0.08 -10.88
N ALA A 231 -7.55 0.17 -11.99
CA ALA A 231 -7.09 -0.99 -12.72
C ALA A 231 -6.09 -1.85 -11.92
N HIS A 232 -5.19 -1.21 -11.17
CA HIS A 232 -4.20 -1.88 -10.35
C HIS A 232 -4.83 -2.73 -9.25
N ASN A 233 -5.75 -2.15 -8.47
CA ASN A 233 -6.42 -2.85 -7.38
C ASN A 233 -7.38 -3.92 -7.90
N MET A 234 -8.04 -3.68 -9.05
CA MET A 234 -8.83 -4.71 -9.74
C MET A 234 -8.04 -5.99 -9.99
N ILE A 235 -6.80 -5.87 -10.47
CA ILE A 235 -5.93 -7.02 -10.69
C ILE A 235 -5.48 -7.62 -9.36
N ASN A 236 -4.99 -6.81 -8.42
CA ASN A 236 -4.34 -7.32 -7.22
C ASN A 236 -5.33 -7.95 -6.24
N ASP A 237 -6.49 -7.32 -6.01
CA ASP A 237 -7.45 -7.77 -5.01
C ASP A 237 -8.24 -9.00 -5.49
N PHE A 238 -8.35 -9.18 -6.84
CA PHE A 238 -9.02 -10.32 -7.45
C PHE A 238 -8.05 -11.22 -8.26
N MET A 239 -6.75 -11.18 -7.96
CA MET A 239 -5.74 -11.94 -8.67
C MET A 239 -5.97 -13.45 -8.61
N ILE A 240 -6.47 -13.98 -7.48
CA ILE A 240 -6.74 -15.42 -7.34
C ILE A 240 -7.80 -15.90 -8.34
N GLN A 241 -8.81 -15.08 -8.65
CA GLN A 241 -9.82 -15.41 -9.65
C GLN A 241 -9.24 -15.48 -11.05
N ILE A 242 -8.32 -14.54 -11.39
CA ILE A 242 -7.60 -14.54 -12.66
C ILE A 242 -6.73 -15.79 -12.76
N ILE A 243 -5.99 -16.12 -11.72
CA ILE A 243 -5.12 -17.28 -11.65
C ILE A 243 -5.91 -18.59 -11.81
N ARG A 244 -7.04 -18.72 -11.09
CA ARG A 244 -7.90 -19.90 -11.20
C ARG A 244 -8.51 -20.07 -12.59
N ALA A 245 -8.87 -18.96 -13.25
CA ALA A 245 -9.37 -19.00 -14.63
C ALA A 245 -8.30 -19.43 -15.65
N LEU A 246 -7.02 -19.27 -15.31
CA LEU A 246 -5.87 -19.72 -16.10
C LEU A 246 -5.35 -21.10 -15.68
N GLY A 247 -6.04 -21.80 -14.76
CA GLY A 247 -5.71 -23.16 -14.32
C GLY A 247 -4.67 -23.25 -13.20
N GLY A 248 -4.39 -22.12 -12.47
CA GLY A 248 -3.50 -22.08 -11.32
C GLY A 248 -4.24 -22.02 -9.99
N GLY A 249 -3.49 -21.86 -8.90
CA GLY A 249 -3.97 -21.86 -7.54
C GLY A 249 -3.28 -20.84 -6.63
N GLU A 250 -3.32 -21.11 -5.35
CA GLU A 250 -2.77 -20.24 -4.31
C GLU A 250 -1.23 -20.18 -4.36
N THR A 251 -0.58 -21.22 -4.86
CA THR A 251 0.87 -21.24 -5.10
C THR A 251 1.28 -20.16 -6.10
N GLU A 252 0.59 -20.07 -7.25
CA GLU A 252 0.86 -19.06 -8.27
C GLU A 252 0.52 -17.66 -7.77
N LEU A 253 -0.51 -17.49 -6.91
CA LEU A 253 -0.78 -16.24 -6.23
C LEU A 253 0.41 -15.81 -5.35
N GLY A 254 0.94 -16.74 -4.57
CA GLY A 254 2.12 -16.50 -3.74
C GLY A 254 3.33 -16.06 -4.57
N TYR A 255 3.59 -16.71 -5.69
CA TYR A 255 4.67 -16.35 -6.60
C TYR A 255 4.43 -15.02 -7.32
N SER A 256 3.19 -14.71 -7.70
CA SER A 256 2.81 -13.43 -8.29
C SER A 256 3.12 -12.28 -7.33
N ASN A 257 2.72 -12.40 -6.07
CA ASN A 257 3.00 -11.40 -5.04
C ASN A 257 4.50 -11.27 -4.73
N PHE A 258 5.23 -12.41 -4.69
CA PHE A 258 6.68 -12.43 -4.55
C PHE A 258 7.35 -11.66 -5.69
N LEU A 259 6.97 -11.95 -6.95
CA LEU A 259 7.53 -11.33 -8.14
C LEU A 259 7.32 -9.81 -8.11
N GLN A 260 6.12 -9.35 -7.79
CA GLN A 260 5.82 -7.93 -7.68
C GLN A 260 6.72 -7.25 -6.64
N ALA A 261 6.78 -7.81 -5.43
CA ALA A 261 7.55 -7.23 -4.34
C ALA A 261 9.06 -7.19 -4.62
N ILE A 262 9.63 -8.24 -5.23
CA ILE A 262 11.06 -8.27 -5.54
C ILE A 262 11.44 -7.31 -6.66
N LEU A 263 10.56 -7.10 -7.65
CA LEU A 263 10.79 -6.18 -8.76
C LEU A 263 10.69 -4.70 -8.34
N GLU A 264 9.99 -4.38 -7.27
CA GLU A 264 9.92 -3.00 -6.77
C GLU A 264 11.25 -2.53 -6.15
N LEU A 265 12.02 -3.44 -5.53
CA LEU A 265 13.25 -3.09 -4.80
C LEU A 265 14.31 -2.39 -5.66
N PRO A 266 14.71 -2.92 -6.84
CA PRO A 266 15.71 -2.26 -7.67
C PRO A 266 15.25 -0.90 -8.20
N VAL A 267 13.96 -0.74 -8.51
CA VAL A 267 13.43 0.56 -8.97
C VAL A 267 13.51 1.59 -7.86
N MET A 268 13.06 1.26 -6.65
CA MET A 268 13.13 2.15 -5.50
C MET A 268 14.57 2.56 -5.17
N ALA A 269 15.54 1.67 -5.40
CA ALA A 269 16.96 1.98 -5.20
C ALA A 269 17.53 2.90 -6.29
N LEU A 270 17.09 2.75 -7.54
CA LEU A 270 17.69 3.39 -8.71
C LEU A 270 16.93 4.63 -9.21
N ILE A 271 15.70 4.85 -8.75
CA ILE A 271 14.81 5.91 -9.27
C ILE A 271 15.44 7.30 -9.15
N GLY A 272 16.23 7.56 -8.11
CA GLY A 272 16.93 8.83 -7.94
C GLY A 272 17.94 9.12 -9.06
N PHE A 273 18.55 8.10 -9.66
CA PHE A 273 19.43 8.28 -10.82
C PHE A 273 18.62 8.57 -12.10
N VAL A 274 17.46 7.95 -12.24
CA VAL A 274 16.57 8.17 -13.40
C VAL A 274 16.00 9.57 -13.36
N LEU A 275 15.57 10.05 -12.19
CA LEU A 275 15.02 11.39 -11.98
C LEU A 275 16.00 12.53 -12.26
N ARG A 276 17.32 12.27 -12.23
CA ARG A 276 18.33 13.25 -12.67
C ARG A 276 18.33 13.49 -14.18
N LYS A 277 17.77 12.56 -14.97
CA LYS A 277 17.79 12.60 -16.44
C LYS A 277 16.39 12.75 -17.06
N VAL A 278 15.37 12.34 -16.34
CA VAL A 278 13.98 12.29 -16.83
C VAL A 278 13.08 13.01 -15.83
N SER A 279 12.24 13.93 -16.30
CA SER A 279 11.32 14.67 -15.44
C SER A 279 10.29 13.73 -14.78
N PRO A 280 9.86 14.00 -13.53
CA PRO A 280 8.84 13.23 -12.84
C PRO A 280 7.54 13.09 -13.66
N ALA A 281 7.11 14.15 -14.37
CA ALA A 281 5.93 14.13 -15.21
C ALA A 281 6.02 13.08 -16.32
N LYS A 282 7.16 12.98 -17.03
CA LYS A 282 7.37 11.95 -18.07
C LYS A 282 7.37 10.55 -17.50
N LEU A 283 7.95 10.35 -16.32
CA LEU A 283 7.93 9.06 -15.62
C LEU A 283 6.50 8.67 -15.21
N LEU A 284 5.66 9.61 -14.81
CA LEU A 284 4.27 9.34 -14.46
C LEU A 284 3.43 8.93 -15.68
N VAL A 285 3.63 9.59 -16.83
CA VAL A 285 2.97 9.17 -18.09
C VAL A 285 3.44 7.78 -18.51
N PHE A 286 4.74 7.51 -18.44
CA PHE A 286 5.31 6.19 -18.71
C PHE A 286 4.74 5.12 -17.78
N SER A 287 4.66 5.39 -16.49
CA SER A 287 4.06 4.50 -15.49
C SER A 287 2.58 4.23 -15.79
N GLY A 288 1.82 5.27 -16.15
CA GLY A 288 0.42 5.11 -16.57
C GLY A 288 0.26 4.18 -17.77
N ALA A 289 1.11 4.35 -18.80
CA ALA A 289 1.15 3.44 -19.95
C ALA A 289 1.52 1.99 -19.53
N ALA A 290 2.43 1.84 -18.55
CA ALA A 290 2.79 0.52 -18.03
C ALA A 290 1.64 -0.15 -17.26
N PHE A 291 0.84 0.60 -16.49
CA PHE A 291 -0.40 0.09 -15.88
C PHE A 291 -1.38 -0.41 -16.95
N PHE A 292 -1.55 0.36 -18.02
CA PHE A 292 -2.42 -0.03 -19.13
C PHE A 292 -1.94 -1.32 -19.80
N VAL A 293 -0.65 -1.42 -20.13
CA VAL A 293 -0.08 -2.63 -20.75
C VAL A 293 -0.20 -3.83 -19.80
N LYS A 294 0.04 -3.64 -18.50
CA LYS A 294 -0.10 -4.68 -17.47
C LYS A 294 -1.48 -5.34 -17.52
N ILE A 295 -2.56 -4.55 -17.52
CA ILE A 295 -3.92 -5.10 -17.54
C ILE A 295 -4.31 -5.61 -18.94
N LEU A 296 -3.84 -4.96 -20.01
CA LEU A 296 -4.11 -5.37 -21.38
C LEU A 296 -3.57 -6.78 -21.67
N ILE A 297 -2.38 -7.12 -21.18
CA ILE A 297 -1.79 -8.45 -21.32
C ILE A 297 -2.72 -9.53 -20.74
N LEU A 298 -3.39 -9.25 -19.61
CA LEU A 298 -4.28 -10.23 -18.96
C LEU A 298 -5.53 -10.53 -19.76
N ILE A 299 -6.02 -9.61 -20.60
CA ILE A 299 -7.18 -9.86 -21.51
C ILE A 299 -6.86 -10.98 -22.50
N PHE A 300 -5.60 -11.03 -22.97
CA PHE A 300 -5.12 -12.00 -23.95
C PHE A 300 -4.38 -13.19 -23.32
N ALA A 301 -4.27 -13.21 -21.99
CA ALA A 301 -3.58 -14.29 -21.28
C ALA A 301 -4.30 -15.64 -21.50
N GLN A 302 -3.55 -16.63 -21.97
CA GLN A 302 -4.02 -18.00 -22.20
C GLN A 302 -3.44 -19.01 -21.19
N ASN A 303 -2.42 -18.61 -20.45
CA ASN A 303 -1.72 -19.45 -19.49
C ASN A 303 -1.00 -18.60 -18.43
N MET A 304 -0.41 -19.28 -17.44
CA MET A 304 0.31 -18.65 -16.34
C MET A 304 1.50 -17.79 -16.76
N VAL A 305 2.16 -18.12 -17.88
CA VAL A 305 3.32 -17.34 -18.35
C VAL A 305 2.90 -15.91 -18.67
N TRP A 306 1.78 -15.72 -19.37
CA TRP A 306 1.25 -14.38 -19.68
C TRP A 306 0.85 -13.61 -18.40
N MET A 307 0.33 -14.31 -17.39
CA MET A 307 0.03 -13.71 -16.10
C MET A 307 1.32 -13.20 -15.44
N PHE A 308 2.39 -14.01 -15.38
CA PHE A 308 3.67 -13.56 -14.81
C PHE A 308 4.32 -12.45 -15.63
N VAL A 309 4.21 -12.46 -16.97
CA VAL A 309 4.63 -11.35 -17.83
C VAL A 309 3.87 -10.08 -17.46
N SER A 310 2.55 -10.13 -17.30
CA SER A 310 1.75 -8.99 -16.84
C SER A 310 2.24 -8.48 -15.48
N GLN A 311 2.45 -9.39 -14.50
CA GLN A 311 2.90 -8.98 -13.17
C GLN A 311 4.32 -8.38 -13.17
N SER A 312 5.16 -8.74 -14.13
CA SER A 312 6.49 -8.14 -14.29
C SER A 312 6.45 -6.65 -14.67
N PHE A 313 5.35 -6.20 -15.27
CA PHE A 313 5.13 -4.76 -15.54
C PHE A 313 4.96 -3.93 -14.26
N GLN A 314 4.82 -4.55 -13.08
CA GLN A 314 4.87 -3.88 -11.79
C GLN A 314 6.13 -3.01 -11.64
N LEU A 315 7.25 -3.49 -12.19
CA LEU A 315 8.54 -2.78 -12.27
C LEU A 315 8.40 -1.37 -12.88
N PHE A 316 7.61 -1.23 -13.93
CA PHE A 316 7.43 0.02 -14.68
C PHE A 316 6.18 0.80 -14.27
N ALA A 317 5.19 0.11 -13.72
CA ALA A 317 3.93 0.69 -13.28
C ALA A 317 4.05 1.25 -11.85
N TYR A 318 3.68 0.49 -10.84
CA TYR A 318 3.60 0.91 -9.44
C TYR A 318 4.95 1.37 -8.87
N ALA A 319 6.03 0.62 -9.15
CA ALA A 319 7.35 0.90 -8.59
C ALA A 319 7.91 2.26 -9.06
N VAL A 320 7.58 2.67 -10.28
CA VAL A 320 7.93 4.01 -10.82
C VAL A 320 6.94 5.06 -10.33
N PHE A 321 5.63 4.75 -10.29
CA PHE A 321 4.59 5.72 -9.96
C PHE A 321 4.79 6.35 -8.58
N ILE A 322 5.04 5.53 -7.56
CA ILE A 322 5.09 6.00 -6.16
C ILE A 322 6.19 7.06 -5.95
N PRO A 323 7.47 6.79 -6.27
CA PRO A 323 8.50 7.81 -6.11
C PRO A 323 8.34 8.98 -7.09
N ALA A 324 7.98 8.72 -8.36
CA ALA A 324 7.81 9.80 -9.33
C ALA A 324 6.67 10.75 -8.93
N GLY A 325 5.58 10.25 -8.34
CA GLY A 325 4.49 11.05 -7.81
C GLY A 325 4.93 11.95 -6.66
N ALA A 326 5.73 11.42 -5.73
CA ALA A 326 6.29 12.19 -4.63
C ALA A 326 7.20 13.31 -5.13
N TYR A 327 8.07 13.04 -6.09
CA TYR A 327 8.94 14.05 -6.70
C TYR A 327 8.16 15.06 -7.54
N TYR A 328 7.11 14.65 -8.25
CA TYR A 328 6.25 15.55 -9.00
C TYR A 328 5.61 16.59 -8.08
N VAL A 329 5.00 16.16 -6.97
CA VAL A 329 4.42 17.06 -5.97
C VAL A 329 5.47 18.02 -5.39
N SER A 330 6.65 17.52 -5.02
CA SER A 330 7.71 18.37 -4.44
C SER A 330 8.29 19.40 -5.42
N HIS A 331 8.16 19.16 -6.73
CA HIS A 331 8.67 20.06 -7.76
C HIS A 331 7.65 21.10 -8.25
N THR A 332 6.37 20.71 -8.29
CA THR A 332 5.31 21.55 -8.86
C THR A 332 4.62 22.42 -7.82
N MET A 333 4.73 22.09 -6.53
CA MET A 333 3.99 22.77 -5.47
C MET A 333 4.89 23.59 -4.56
N ALA A 334 4.33 24.66 -4.01
CA ALA A 334 4.95 25.42 -2.92
C ALA A 334 5.14 24.51 -1.68
N GLU A 335 6.16 24.76 -0.86
CA GLU A 335 6.50 23.93 0.30
C GLU A 335 5.30 23.69 1.23
N ASN A 336 4.48 24.70 1.47
CA ASN A 336 3.29 24.65 2.33
C ASN A 336 2.16 23.76 1.75
N ASP A 337 2.14 23.50 0.45
CA ASP A 337 1.12 22.73 -0.24
C ASP A 337 1.55 21.28 -0.54
N GLN A 338 2.84 20.94 -0.40
CA GLN A 338 3.37 19.63 -0.72
C GLN A 338 2.73 18.52 0.11
N VAL A 339 2.50 18.76 1.40
CA VAL A 339 1.85 17.78 2.29
C VAL A 339 0.42 17.48 1.82
N LYS A 340 -0.33 18.52 1.42
CA LYS A 340 -1.67 18.37 0.84
C LYS A 340 -1.63 17.65 -0.49
N GLY A 341 -0.68 17.99 -1.36
CA GLY A 341 -0.49 17.31 -2.64
C GLY A 341 -0.25 15.81 -2.46
N GLN A 342 0.64 15.42 -1.54
CA GLN A 342 0.87 14.01 -1.22
C GLN A 342 -0.39 13.33 -0.66
N ALA A 343 -1.15 14.02 0.18
CA ALA A 343 -2.41 13.49 0.72
C ALA A 343 -3.43 13.24 -0.39
N TYR A 344 -3.54 14.12 -1.40
CA TYR A 344 -4.44 13.90 -2.54
C TYR A 344 -3.99 12.73 -3.41
N VAL A 345 -2.68 12.52 -3.64
CA VAL A 345 -2.18 11.34 -4.35
C VAL A 345 -2.54 10.07 -3.59
N THR A 346 -2.34 10.04 -2.27
CA THR A 346 -2.73 8.89 -1.43
C THR A 346 -4.24 8.66 -1.45
N SER A 347 -5.04 9.73 -1.41
CA SER A 347 -6.50 9.63 -1.53
C SER A 347 -6.93 9.06 -2.88
N ALA A 348 -6.24 9.43 -3.97
CA ALA A 348 -6.51 8.87 -5.30
C ALA A 348 -6.31 7.36 -5.34
N ILE A 349 -5.24 6.85 -4.71
CA ILE A 349 -4.98 5.41 -4.57
C ILE A 349 -6.14 4.72 -3.86
N THR A 350 -6.58 5.27 -2.73
CA THR A 350 -7.68 4.71 -1.94
C THR A 350 -9.01 4.75 -2.70
N ILE A 351 -9.35 5.89 -3.31
CA ILE A 351 -10.58 6.06 -4.09
C ILE A 351 -10.62 5.07 -5.27
N GLY A 352 -9.51 4.97 -6.01
CA GLY A 352 -9.37 3.98 -7.09
C GLY A 352 -9.63 2.56 -6.59
N GLY A 353 -9.06 2.17 -5.45
CA GLY A 353 -9.28 0.87 -4.82
C GLY A 353 -10.73 0.62 -4.39
N VAL A 354 -11.39 1.62 -3.80
CA VAL A 354 -12.79 1.51 -3.38
C VAL A 354 -13.71 1.22 -4.58
N PHE A 355 -13.63 2.04 -5.62
CA PHE A 355 -14.44 1.83 -6.83
C PHE A 355 -14.08 0.53 -7.55
N SER A 356 -12.80 0.19 -7.61
CA SER A 356 -12.32 -1.06 -8.16
C SER A 356 -12.94 -2.26 -7.45
N ASN A 357 -12.88 -2.30 -6.12
CA ASN A 357 -13.35 -3.44 -5.33
C ASN A 357 -14.85 -3.65 -5.49
N LEU A 358 -15.64 -2.57 -5.44
CA LEU A 358 -17.09 -2.66 -5.64
C LEU A 358 -17.44 -3.16 -7.03
N LEU A 359 -16.89 -2.53 -8.08
CA LEU A 359 -17.25 -2.87 -9.45
C LEU A 359 -16.69 -4.22 -9.88
N SER A 360 -15.46 -4.57 -9.49
CA SER A 360 -14.86 -5.86 -9.84
C SER A 360 -15.64 -7.02 -9.27
N GLY A 361 -16.06 -6.95 -8.01
CA GLY A 361 -16.85 -8.01 -7.39
C GLY A 361 -18.19 -8.24 -8.11
N ILE A 362 -18.91 -7.14 -8.42
CA ILE A 362 -20.20 -7.20 -9.14
C ILE A 362 -20.00 -7.75 -10.56
N ILE A 363 -19.00 -7.28 -11.29
CA ILE A 363 -18.74 -7.73 -12.66
C ILE A 363 -18.34 -9.21 -12.67
N LEU A 364 -17.50 -9.65 -11.74
CA LEU A 364 -17.08 -11.03 -11.66
C LEU A 364 -18.25 -11.99 -11.40
N ASP A 365 -19.17 -11.64 -10.50
CA ASP A 365 -20.30 -12.51 -10.18
C ASP A 365 -21.36 -12.57 -11.30
N ASN A 366 -21.55 -11.48 -12.06
CA ASN A 366 -22.63 -11.38 -13.06
C ASN A 366 -22.14 -11.62 -14.51
N LEU A 367 -20.92 -11.19 -14.85
CA LEU A 367 -20.42 -11.15 -16.21
C LEU A 367 -19.12 -11.95 -16.41
N GLY A 368 -18.45 -12.28 -15.30
CA GLY A 368 -17.21 -13.05 -15.31
C GLY A 368 -15.93 -12.20 -15.46
N MET A 369 -14.80 -12.89 -15.57
CA MET A 369 -13.46 -12.28 -15.51
C MET A 369 -13.15 -11.37 -16.72
N ARG A 370 -13.48 -11.81 -17.94
CA ARG A 370 -13.10 -11.07 -19.16
C ARG A 370 -13.72 -9.67 -19.25
N PRO A 371 -15.03 -9.47 -18.98
CA PRO A 371 -15.62 -8.14 -18.85
C PRO A 371 -15.01 -7.28 -17.76
N MET A 372 -14.63 -7.87 -16.61
CA MET A 372 -13.92 -7.15 -15.56
C MET A 372 -12.59 -6.57 -16.08
N LEU A 373 -11.76 -7.38 -16.70
CA LEU A 373 -10.47 -6.95 -17.28
C LEU A 373 -10.65 -5.88 -18.36
N ILE A 374 -11.67 -6.03 -19.22
CA ILE A 374 -11.99 -5.03 -20.25
C ILE A 374 -12.38 -3.70 -19.60
N THR A 375 -13.23 -3.71 -18.57
CA THR A 375 -13.60 -2.51 -17.82
C THR A 375 -12.39 -1.83 -17.22
N GLY A 376 -11.53 -2.58 -16.52
CA GLY A 376 -10.30 -2.05 -15.94
C GLY A 376 -9.35 -1.46 -17.00
N THR A 377 -9.23 -2.12 -18.16
CA THR A 377 -8.41 -1.64 -19.27
C THR A 377 -8.96 -0.33 -19.84
N ALA A 378 -10.28 -0.24 -20.03
CA ALA A 378 -10.92 0.98 -20.52
C ALA A 378 -10.74 2.16 -19.57
N VAL A 379 -10.96 1.95 -18.28
CA VAL A 379 -10.74 2.98 -17.25
C VAL A 379 -9.27 3.41 -17.20
N CYS A 380 -8.34 2.45 -17.25
CA CYS A 380 -6.91 2.73 -17.25
C CYS A 380 -6.50 3.53 -18.50
N PHE A 381 -7.05 3.17 -19.68
CA PHE A 381 -6.81 3.91 -20.93
C PHE A 381 -7.26 5.37 -20.83
N VAL A 382 -8.45 5.63 -20.27
CA VAL A 382 -8.92 7.00 -19.98
C VAL A 382 -7.91 7.72 -19.08
N GLY A 383 -7.41 7.05 -18.04
CA GLY A 383 -6.37 7.59 -17.16
C GLY A 383 -5.09 7.96 -17.93
N VAL A 384 -4.65 7.12 -18.89
CA VAL A 384 -3.48 7.43 -19.74
C VAL A 384 -3.72 8.68 -20.57
N LEU A 385 -4.89 8.81 -21.20
CA LEU A 385 -5.22 10.00 -21.99
C LEU A 385 -5.25 11.27 -21.15
N ILE A 386 -5.86 11.20 -19.96
CA ILE A 386 -5.91 12.33 -19.02
C ILE A 386 -4.49 12.70 -18.55
N SER A 387 -3.66 11.72 -18.15
CA SER A 387 -2.30 11.99 -17.68
C SER A 387 -1.44 12.61 -18.78
N PHE A 388 -1.60 12.16 -20.02
CA PHE A 388 -0.90 12.70 -21.16
C PHE A 388 -1.31 14.16 -21.46
N ALA A 389 -2.61 14.48 -21.32
CA ALA A 389 -3.09 15.86 -21.46
C ALA A 389 -2.61 16.76 -20.30
N ALA A 390 -2.71 16.27 -19.07
CA ALA A 390 -2.33 17.01 -17.85
C ALA A 390 -0.84 17.34 -17.79
N LEU A 391 0.01 16.37 -18.13
CA LEU A 391 1.46 16.45 -17.92
C LEU A 391 2.22 16.96 -19.17
N ARG A 392 1.53 17.19 -20.28
CA ARG A 392 2.06 17.90 -21.47
C ARG A 392 2.01 19.42 -21.36
N SER A 393 1.11 19.98 -20.57
CA SER A 393 1.08 21.44 -20.35
C SER A 393 2.35 21.84 -19.63
N PRO A 394 3.10 22.84 -20.15
CA PRO A 394 4.32 23.31 -19.52
C PRO A 394 3.98 24.13 -18.27
N ASP A 395 3.63 23.49 -17.18
CA ASP A 395 3.82 24.09 -15.87
C ASP A 395 5.32 24.17 -15.65
N ARG A 396 5.84 25.37 -15.86
CA ARG A 396 7.26 25.74 -16.12
C ARG A 396 8.30 25.22 -15.10
N LYS A 397 7.89 24.57 -14.03
CA LYS A 397 8.77 23.99 -13.00
C LYS A 397 8.85 22.45 -13.02
N GLY A 398 7.81 21.74 -13.45
CA GLY A 398 7.74 20.27 -13.38
C GLY A 398 8.44 19.52 -14.52
N ASP A 399 8.89 20.19 -15.56
CA ASP A 399 9.46 19.57 -16.78
C ASP A 399 11.00 19.46 -16.75
N GLN A 400 11.67 19.96 -15.70
CA GLN A 400 13.12 19.87 -15.57
C GLN A 400 13.55 18.61 -14.80
N PRO A 401 14.68 17.98 -15.19
CA PRO A 401 15.31 16.93 -14.41
C PRO A 401 15.67 17.44 -13.01
N TYR A 402 15.69 16.54 -12.03
CA TYR A 402 16.03 16.90 -10.66
C TYR A 402 17.45 17.42 -10.53
N GLU A 403 17.66 18.70 -10.30
CA GLU A 403 18.94 19.23 -9.83
C GLU A 403 19.04 19.04 -8.31
N TYR A 404 19.93 18.17 -7.88
CA TYR A 404 20.31 18.07 -6.49
C TYR A 404 20.94 19.40 -6.06
N ARG A 405 20.25 20.20 -5.24
CA ARG A 405 20.93 21.25 -4.48
C ARG A 405 21.84 20.53 -3.49
N SER A 406 23.14 20.60 -3.79
CA SER A 406 24.25 20.12 -2.96
C SER A 406 24.30 20.82 -1.62
#